data_eb2407efe0c7d282e784a4ea43646120
#
_entry.id   eb2407efe0c7d282e784a4ea43646120
#
_cell.length_a   1.000
_cell.length_b   1.000
_cell.length_c   1.000
_cell.angle_alpha   90.00
_cell.angle_beta   90.00
_cell.angle_gamma   90.00
#
_symmetry.space_group_name_H-M   'P 1'
#
loop_
_entity.id
_entity.type
_entity.pdbx_description
1 polymer ?
#
loop_
_entity_poly.entity_id
_entity_poly.type
_entity_poly.pdbx_seq_one_letter_code
_entity_poly.pdbx_strand_id
1 'polypeptide(L)' 'GYSITQKPDGRIVRDGHQTDVGERLNIRLARGRLEAEVKAIETGE' A
#
# COMPACT_ATOMS: atom_id res chain seq x y z
N GLY A 1 0.36 -0.25 -16.52
CA GLY A 1 0.99 0.37 -15.40
C GLY A 1 1.63 -0.61 -14.47
N TYR A 2 2.66 -0.16 -13.83
CA TYR A 2 3.44 -0.98 -12.94
C TYR A 2 3.48 -0.32 -11.56
N SER A 3 3.07 -1.05 -10.54
CA SER A 3 3.26 -0.57 -9.19
C SER A 3 3.18 -1.75 -8.22
N ILE A 4 3.91 -1.64 -7.15
CA ILE A 4 3.90 -2.62 -6.07
C ILE A 4 3.75 -1.86 -4.77
N THR A 5 2.76 -2.24 -3.99
CA THR A 5 2.51 -1.62 -2.69
C THR A 5 3.05 -2.53 -1.61
N GLN A 6 3.85 -1.98 -0.72
CA GLN A 6 4.48 -2.75 0.34
C GLN A 6 4.31 -2.04 1.68
N LYS A 7 4.28 -2.84 2.73
CA LYS A 7 4.37 -2.31 4.08
C LYS A 7 5.83 -1.95 4.38
N PRO A 8 6.06 -1.14 5.42
CA PRO A 8 7.45 -0.78 5.77
C PRO A 8 8.36 -1.97 6.00
N ASP A 9 7.81 -3.11 6.41
CA ASP A 9 8.62 -4.30 6.65
C ASP A 9 8.88 -5.11 5.38
N GLY A 10 8.38 -4.65 4.23
CA GLY A 10 8.62 -5.29 2.96
C GLY A 10 7.52 -6.21 2.47
N ARG A 11 6.48 -6.42 3.27
CA ARG A 11 5.38 -7.28 2.85
C ARG A 11 4.58 -6.63 1.75
N ILE A 12 4.23 -7.42 0.75
CA ILE A 12 3.42 -6.92 -0.35
C ILE A 12 1.96 -6.90 0.05
N VAL A 13 1.31 -5.76 -0.18
CA VAL A 13 -0.10 -5.58 0.14
C VAL A 13 -0.92 -5.94 -1.09
N ARG A 14 -1.81 -6.90 -0.93
CA ARG A 14 -2.68 -7.35 -2.02
C ARG A 14 -4.16 -7.16 -1.71
N ASP A 15 -4.47 -6.82 -0.48
CA ASP A 15 -5.83 -6.78 0.00
C ASP A 15 -5.94 -5.69 1.05
N GLY A 16 -7.05 -4.96 1.01
CA GLY A 16 -7.26 -3.90 1.99
C GLY A 16 -7.27 -4.39 3.43
N HIS A 17 -7.63 -5.66 3.64
CA HIS A 17 -7.65 -6.23 4.98
C HIS A 17 -6.26 -6.31 5.60
N GLN A 18 -5.22 -6.18 4.79
CA GLN A 18 -3.85 -6.26 5.29
C GLN A 18 -3.37 -4.95 5.89
N THR A 19 -4.17 -3.89 5.80
CA THR A 19 -3.75 -2.57 6.23
C THR A 19 -4.74 -1.99 7.22
N ASP A 20 -4.30 -0.97 7.93
CA ASP A 20 -5.14 -0.22 8.87
C ASP A 20 -5.09 1.26 8.51
N VAL A 21 -6.16 1.96 8.82
CA VAL A 21 -6.17 3.41 8.61
C VAL A 21 -5.05 4.04 9.42
N GLY A 22 -4.32 4.93 8.78
CA GLY A 22 -3.18 5.60 9.39
C GLY A 22 -1.87 4.89 9.15
N GLU A 23 -1.90 3.71 8.56
CA GLU A 23 -0.68 2.95 8.30
C GLU A 23 0.06 3.54 7.11
N ARG A 24 1.38 3.54 7.16
CA ARG A 24 2.20 4.00 6.06
C ARG A 24 2.51 2.86 5.12
N LEU A 25 2.51 3.18 3.83
CA LEU A 25 2.80 2.20 2.80
C LEU A 25 3.84 2.77 1.84
N ASN A 26 4.61 1.89 1.23
CA ASN A 26 5.54 2.24 0.18
C ASN A 26 5.01 1.72 -1.13
N ILE A 27 4.96 2.59 -2.13
CA ILE A 27 4.48 2.23 -3.46
C ILE A 27 5.65 2.36 -4.41
N ARG A 28 6.04 1.25 -5.01
CA ARG A 28 7.14 1.25 -5.98
C ARG A 28 6.55 1.35 -7.37
N LEU A 29 7.11 2.26 -8.13
CA LEU A 29 6.70 2.49 -9.51
C LEU A 29 7.82 2.04 -10.42
N ALA A 30 7.56 2.00 -11.73
CA ALA A 30 8.60 1.69 -12.70
C ALA A 30 9.77 2.64 -12.52
N ARG A 31 9.49 3.88 -12.15
CA ARG A 31 10.51 4.87 -11.84
C ARG A 31 10.21 5.50 -10.51
N GLY A 32 11.08 5.22 -9.53
CA GLY A 32 10.94 5.82 -8.22
C GLY A 32 9.92 5.13 -7.35
N ARG A 33 9.59 5.77 -6.26
CA ARG A 33 8.63 5.23 -5.31
C ARG A 33 7.98 6.37 -4.54
N LEU A 34 6.86 6.04 -3.92
CA LEU A 34 6.09 6.98 -3.12
C LEU A 34 5.88 6.40 -1.74
N GLU A 35 5.69 7.29 -0.77
CA GLU A 35 5.17 6.91 0.54
C GLU A 35 3.76 7.44 0.63
N ALA A 36 2.85 6.61 1.13
CA ALA A 36 1.46 7.00 1.23
C ALA A 36 0.93 6.59 2.58
N GLU A 37 -0.15 7.23 2.99
CA GLU A 37 -0.82 6.91 4.24
C GLU A 37 -2.22 6.42 3.93
N VAL A 38 -2.64 5.36 4.60
CA VAL A 38 -3.98 4.82 4.41
C VAL A 38 -4.98 5.75 5.07
N LYS A 39 -5.88 6.32 4.27
CA LYS A 39 -6.90 7.23 4.77
C LYS A 39 -8.23 6.53 5.00
N ALA A 40 -8.55 5.56 4.18
CA ALA A 40 -9.79 4.82 4.28
C ALA A 40 -9.60 3.47 3.63
N ILE A 41 -10.38 2.49 4.07
CA ILE A 41 -10.30 1.14 3.55
C ILE A 41 -11.69 0.73 3.11
N GLU A 42 -11.79 0.27 1.85
CA GLU A 42 -13.00 -0.35 1.34
C GLU A 42 -12.62 -1.76 0.93
N THR A 43 -13.33 -2.74 1.45
CA THR A 43 -12.92 -4.12 1.25
C THR A 43 -13.63 -4.80 0.10
N GLY A 44 -14.47 -4.09 -0.61
CA GLY A 44 -15.01 -4.58 -1.87
C GLY A 44 -16.05 -5.67 -1.76
N GLU A 45 -16.71 -5.75 -0.67
CA GLU A 45 -17.68 -6.79 -0.42
C GLU A 45 -18.90 -6.73 -1.26
#